data_cd403f83f8e58caca4258bfdcdbcad72
#
_entry.id   cd403f83f8e58caca4258bfdcdbcad72
#
_cell.length_a   1.000
_cell.length_b   1.000
_cell.length_c   1.000
_cell.angle_alpha   90.00
_cell.angle_beta   90.00
_cell.angle_gamma   90.00
#
_symmetry.space_group_name_H-M   'P 1'
#
loop_
_entity.id
_entity.type
_entity.pdbx_description
1 polymer ?
#
loop_
_entity_poly.entity_id
_entity_poly.type
_entity_poly.pdbx_seq_one_letter_code
_entity_poly.pdbx_strand_id
1 'polypeptide(L)'
;MNQSPSKLNSAAVLDRGIDVLLAVKNTPVATASEIQQQVMPNVTKRAVQRYLKNFVQIGLLYAKRGEGLENRYYLSGKAKQLFGVKS
;
A
#
# COMPACT_ATOMS: atom_id res chain seq x y z
N MET A 1 -14.61 2.56 -29.66
CA MET A 1 -15.01 2.52 -28.84
C MET A 1 -14.49 3.06 -27.92
N ASN A 2 -14.67 3.22 -27.41
CA ASN A 2 -14.25 3.91 -26.49
C ASN A 2 -13.54 3.28 -25.49
N GLN A 3 -12.70 3.88 -24.79
CA GLN A 3 -12.12 3.36 -23.68
C GLN A 3 -13.08 3.25 -22.62
N SER A 4 -13.17 2.13 -21.96
CA SER A 4 -14.07 2.01 -20.85
C SER A 4 -13.51 2.82 -19.67
N PRO A 5 -14.39 3.44 -18.89
CA PRO A 5 -13.95 4.14 -17.69
C PRO A 5 -13.17 3.26 -16.71
N SER A 6 -13.47 1.97 -16.70
CA SER A 6 -12.77 1.04 -15.80
C SER A 6 -11.29 0.94 -16.11
N LYS A 7 -10.90 1.12 -17.36
CA LYS A 7 -9.50 1.07 -17.72
C LYS A 7 -8.72 2.24 -17.13
N LEU A 8 -9.29 3.43 -17.21
CA LEU A 8 -8.69 4.60 -16.59
C LEU A 8 -8.66 4.47 -15.07
N ASN A 9 -9.73 3.94 -14.50
CA ASN A 9 -9.80 3.72 -13.06
C ASN A 9 -8.76 2.71 -12.61
N SER A 10 -8.52 1.68 -13.41
CA SER A 10 -7.52 0.67 -13.07
C SER A 10 -6.12 1.26 -13.04
N ALA A 11 -5.80 2.15 -13.98
CA ALA A 11 -4.50 2.81 -14.00
C ALA A 11 -4.33 3.70 -12.78
N ALA A 12 -5.35 4.44 -12.38
CA ALA A 12 -5.30 5.29 -11.19
C ALA A 12 -5.15 4.46 -9.92
N VAL A 13 -5.86 3.34 -9.84
CA VAL A 13 -5.76 2.43 -8.69
C VAL A 13 -4.36 1.86 -8.59
N LEU A 14 -3.78 1.45 -9.72
CA LEU A 14 -2.42 0.92 -9.73
C LEU A 14 -1.42 1.97 -9.28
N ASP A 15 -1.55 3.19 -9.78
CA ASP A 15 -0.65 4.29 -9.42
C ASP A 15 -0.70 4.56 -7.91
N ARG A 16 -1.88 4.64 -7.34
CA ARG A 16 -2.03 4.81 -5.90
C ARG A 16 -1.49 3.63 -5.12
N GLY A 17 -1.68 2.43 -5.66
CA GLY A 17 -1.13 1.22 -5.05
C GLY A 17 0.38 1.26 -4.96
N ILE A 18 1.04 1.72 -6.02
CA ILE A 18 2.48 1.87 -6.03
C ILE A 18 2.91 2.88 -4.96
N ASP A 19 2.19 3.99 -4.83
CA ASP A 19 2.49 4.98 -3.80
C ASP A 19 2.38 4.38 -2.40
N VAL A 20 1.39 3.54 -2.16
CA VAL A 20 1.23 2.86 -0.88
C VAL A 20 2.42 1.93 -0.62
N LEU A 21 2.82 1.15 -1.61
CA LEU A 21 3.97 0.25 -1.45
C LEU A 21 5.26 1.01 -1.18
N LEU A 22 5.48 2.11 -1.90
CA LEU A 22 6.65 2.94 -1.66
C LEU A 22 6.62 3.57 -0.28
N ALA A 23 5.44 3.96 0.20
CA ALA A 23 5.29 4.50 1.54
C ALA A 23 5.67 3.47 2.59
N VAL A 24 5.24 2.22 2.43
CA VAL A 24 5.61 1.15 3.35
C VAL A 24 7.12 0.93 3.34
N LYS A 25 7.72 0.94 2.14
CA LYS A 25 9.16 0.77 2.01
C LYS A 25 9.93 1.85 2.74
N ASN A 26 9.45 3.09 2.69
CA ASN A 26 10.20 4.25 3.18
C ASN A 26 9.79 4.70 4.58
N THR A 27 8.81 4.07 5.19
CA THR A 27 8.29 4.47 6.50
C THR A 27 8.67 3.42 7.54
N PRO A 28 9.46 3.79 8.57
CA PRO A 28 9.88 2.83 9.59
C PRO A 28 8.73 2.17 10.33
N VAL A 29 7.66 2.92 10.59
CA VAL A 29 6.47 2.37 11.23
C VAL A 29 5.30 2.63 10.29
N ALA A 30 5.02 1.66 9.43
CA ALA A 30 4.03 1.83 8.38
C ALA A 30 2.66 1.34 8.86
N THR A 31 1.89 2.24 9.47
CA THR A 31 0.49 1.99 9.78
C THR A 31 -0.37 2.67 8.74
N ALA A 32 -1.65 2.28 8.68
CA ALA A 32 -2.59 2.92 7.76
C ALA A 32 -2.68 4.43 8.02
N SER A 33 -2.66 4.83 9.28
CA SER A 33 -2.72 6.25 9.65
C SER A 33 -1.51 7.02 9.15
N GLU A 34 -0.31 6.47 9.33
CA GLU A 34 0.90 7.12 8.88
C GLU A 34 0.93 7.26 7.37
N ILE A 35 0.58 6.21 6.66
CA ILE A 35 0.58 6.22 5.20
C ILE A 35 -0.42 7.23 4.68
N GLN A 36 -1.61 7.25 5.26
CA GLN A 36 -2.65 8.19 4.84
C GLN A 36 -2.19 9.63 5.03
N GLN A 37 -1.60 9.94 6.18
CA GLN A 37 -1.18 11.30 6.47
C GLN A 37 -0.01 11.76 5.62
N GLN A 38 0.97 10.90 5.40
CA GLN A 38 2.20 11.30 4.73
C GLN A 38 2.10 11.26 3.22
N VAL A 39 1.35 10.31 2.68
CA VAL A 39 1.41 10.05 1.25
C VAL A 39 0.10 10.37 0.55
N MET A 40 -1.00 10.13 1.21
CA MET A 40 -2.32 10.22 0.57
C MET A 40 -3.30 11.03 1.42
N PRO A 41 -2.99 12.29 1.74
CA PRO A 41 -3.86 13.07 2.63
C PRO A 41 -5.25 13.30 2.05
N ASN A 42 -5.41 13.21 0.72
CA ASN A 42 -6.72 13.38 0.08
C ASN A 42 -7.49 12.09 -0.07
N VAL A 43 -6.93 10.97 0.40
CA VAL A 43 -7.58 9.67 0.34
C VAL A 43 -7.96 9.28 1.77
N THR A 44 -9.12 8.67 1.95
CA THR A 44 -9.56 8.30 3.28
C THR A 44 -8.69 7.20 3.85
N LYS A 45 -8.60 7.15 5.17
CA LYS A 45 -7.90 6.07 5.85
C LYS A 45 -8.47 4.71 5.46
N ARG A 46 -9.79 4.65 5.29
CA ARG A 46 -10.46 3.41 4.89
C ARG A 46 -9.98 2.92 3.53
N ALA A 47 -9.79 3.83 2.58
CA ALA A 47 -9.27 3.47 1.27
C ALA A 47 -7.84 2.97 1.37
N VAL A 48 -7.00 3.62 2.19
CA VAL A 48 -5.64 3.16 2.42
C VAL A 48 -5.64 1.76 3.03
N GLN A 49 -6.50 1.51 4.01
CA GLN A 49 -6.63 0.19 4.62
C GLN A 49 -7.00 -0.88 3.60
N ARG A 50 -7.84 -0.53 2.63
CA ARG A 50 -8.24 -1.45 1.57
C ARG A 50 -7.05 -1.82 0.68
N TYR A 51 -6.24 -0.84 0.30
CA TYR A 51 -5.02 -1.11 -0.46
C TYR A 51 -4.09 -2.04 0.32
N LEU A 52 -3.86 -1.73 1.59
CA LEU A 52 -2.97 -2.54 2.42
C LEU A 52 -3.47 -3.98 2.56
N LYS A 53 -4.75 -4.15 2.80
CA LYS A 53 -5.35 -5.47 2.90
C LYS A 53 -5.17 -6.26 1.62
N ASN A 54 -5.41 -5.63 0.48
CA ASN A 54 -5.27 -6.29 -0.81
C ASN A 54 -3.83 -6.70 -1.07
N PHE A 55 -2.87 -5.85 -0.72
CA PHE A 55 -1.47 -6.19 -0.90
C PHE A 55 -1.02 -7.33 0.01
N VAL A 56 -1.59 -7.43 1.21
CA VAL A 56 -1.32 -8.57 2.07
C VAL A 56 -1.88 -9.84 1.43
N GLN A 57 -3.07 -9.77 0.87
CA GLN A 57 -3.70 -10.94 0.25
C GLN A 57 -2.91 -11.47 -0.95
N ILE A 58 -2.32 -10.57 -1.74
CA ILE A 58 -1.55 -11.01 -2.90
C ILE A 58 -0.07 -11.25 -2.59
N GLY A 59 0.32 -11.10 -1.34
CA GLY A 59 1.66 -11.46 -0.90
C GLY A 59 2.74 -10.41 -1.10
N LEU A 60 2.36 -9.16 -1.34
CA LEU A 60 3.33 -8.06 -1.46
C LEU A 60 3.67 -7.42 -0.12
N LEU A 61 2.75 -7.50 0.84
CA LEU A 61 2.97 -7.00 2.19
C LEU A 61 2.66 -8.11 3.19
N TYR A 62 3.22 -7.96 4.39
CA TYR A 62 2.70 -8.70 5.53
C TYR A 62 2.45 -7.74 6.66
N ALA A 63 1.53 -8.12 7.54
CA ALA A 63 1.11 -7.28 8.65
C ALA A 63 1.50 -7.93 9.96
N LYS A 64 1.95 -7.11 10.90
CA LYS A 64 2.17 -7.54 12.27
C LYS A 64 1.35 -6.67 13.19
N ARG A 65 0.78 -7.26 14.21
CA ARG A 65 0.07 -6.50 15.21
C ARG A 65 1.06 -5.67 16.01
N GLY A 66 0.84 -4.36 16.02
CA GLY A 66 1.67 -3.48 16.82
C GLY A 66 1.18 -3.41 18.25
N GLU A 67 1.82 -2.59 19.05
CA GLU A 67 1.42 -2.37 20.42
C GLU A 67 0.10 -1.61 20.54
N GLY A 68 -0.26 -0.84 19.51
CA GLY A 68 -1.51 -0.13 19.48
C GLY A 68 -2.60 -0.95 18.81
N LEU A 69 -3.65 -0.27 18.34
CA LEU A 69 -4.78 -0.91 17.69
C LEU A 69 -4.55 -1.16 16.20
N GLU A 70 -3.54 -0.53 15.62
CA GLU A 70 -3.29 -0.65 14.20
C GLU A 70 -2.19 -1.65 13.90
N ASN A 71 -2.33 -2.35 12.79
CA ASN A 71 -1.29 -3.23 12.29
C ASN A 71 -0.16 -2.40 11.69
N ARG A 72 1.05 -2.94 11.77
CA ARG A 72 2.21 -2.42 11.05
C ARG A 72 2.41 -3.27 9.82
N TYR A 73 2.78 -2.63 8.72
CA TYR A 73 2.92 -3.29 7.43
C TYR A 73 4.37 -3.27 6.98
N TYR A 74 4.79 -4.35 6.35
CA TYR A 74 6.17 -4.54 5.90
C TYR A 74 6.16 -5.14 4.51
N LEU A 75 7.16 -4.80 3.71
CA LEU A 75 7.32 -5.42 2.41
C LEU A 75 7.66 -6.90 2.58
N SER A 76 7.02 -7.74 1.80
CA SER A 76 7.38 -9.15 1.71
C SER A 76 8.66 -9.30 0.90
N GLY A 77 9.24 -10.50 0.90
CA GLY A 77 10.40 -10.78 0.05
C GLY A 77 10.08 -10.56 -1.41
N LYS A 78 8.87 -10.92 -1.84
CA LYS A 78 8.43 -10.72 -3.22
C LYS A 78 8.44 -9.24 -3.60
N ALA A 79 7.91 -8.39 -2.72
CA ALA A 79 7.88 -6.95 -2.98
C ALA A 79 9.28 -6.36 -2.98
N LYS A 80 10.14 -6.81 -2.08
CA LYS A 80 11.53 -6.35 -2.05
C LYS A 80 12.24 -6.66 -3.36
N GLN A 81 11.98 -7.81 -3.93
CA GLN A 81 12.56 -8.15 -5.22
C GLN A 81 12.07 -7.22 -6.32
N LEU A 82 10.79 -6.88 -6.32
CA LEU A 82 10.24 -5.96 -7.31
C LEU A 82 10.89 -4.58 -7.26
N PHE A 83 11.25 -4.11 -6.07
CA PHE A 83 11.88 -2.82 -5.90
C PHE A 83 13.40 -2.90 -5.95
N GLY A 84 13.97 -4.08 -6.15
CA GLY A 84 15.41 -4.24 -6.14
C GLY A 84 16.05 -4.04 -4.77
N VAL A 85 15.28 -4.19 -3.70
CA VAL A 85 15.78 -4.02 -2.34
C VAL A 85 16.48 -5.30 -1.92
N LYS A 86 17.71 -5.17 -1.43
CA LYS A 86 18.42 -6.33 -0.89
C LYS A 86 17.99 -6.55 0.54
N SER A 87 17.78 -7.79 0.88
CA SER A 87 17.38 -8.12 2.24
C SER A 87 18.54 -8.10 3.20
#